data_43f6071929ea731b27a95f4a2b781177
#
_entry.id   43f6071929ea731b27a95f4a2b781177
#
_cell.length_a   1.000
_cell.length_b   1.000
_cell.length_c   1.000
_cell.angle_alpha   90.00
_cell.angle_beta   90.00
_cell.angle_gamma   90.00
#
_symmetry.space_group_name_H-M   'P 1'
#
loop_
_entity.id
_entity.type
_entity.pdbx_description
1 polymer ?
#
loop_
_entity_poly.entity_id
_entity_poly.type
_entity_poly.pdbx_seq_one_letter_code
_entity_poly.pdbx_strand_id
1 'polypeptide(L)'
;LLGTVLVLHLLGMDINTMTLGGMCIAIGSLVDDAIIDVENVYKRLRQNHRLPADRRTPVLEVVYEASAEIRSSILNATFIVMVAFVPLFFLSGMEGRLLKPLGIAYIVALAMSLIVAMTLTPLLCSLMLTDDTYLRRNEQDNRLTSWLSRGYERSLQWVFRHQRTVLVSTLVLLLGAVGVFFSFGRSLLPDFNEGSAVISAVTAPGVSLDVSDELGNLMERELLAIPEVTGTARRTGRGELDEHAQTVNSAELDVQFRLDGRSREELFDDIRTRLGAIPGIAITVGQPLGHRIDHMLSGTRANIAIKLFGTDLSRLQMLGNQIKSAVSGIDGLVDVAVEQQAQTPQLQVRANRLALAQYGITIDDFNRFINLAFSGEKIGDIYEGQRSVDIVLRLNEHYTHSIDAVRNALI
;
A
#
# COMPACT_ATOMS: atom_id res chain seq x y z
N LEU A 1 -25.85 1.84 8.97
CA LEU A 1 -24.91 0.80 8.55
C LEU A 1 -25.54 -0.22 7.60
N LEU A 2 -26.69 -0.84 7.91
CA LEU A 2 -27.36 -1.80 7.00
C LEU A 2 -27.67 -1.17 5.63
N GLY A 3 -28.19 0.06 5.62
CA GLY A 3 -28.41 0.80 4.39
C GLY A 3 -27.12 1.08 3.60
N THR A 4 -26.02 1.35 4.31
CA THR A 4 -24.70 1.51 3.70
C THR A 4 -24.25 0.22 2.97
N VAL A 5 -24.35 -0.91 3.67
CA VAL A 5 -24.01 -2.23 3.08
C VAL A 5 -24.88 -2.52 1.86
N LEU A 6 -26.19 -2.23 1.92
CA LEU A 6 -27.09 -2.41 0.78
C LEU A 6 -26.69 -1.57 -0.42
N VAL A 7 -26.37 -0.28 -0.20
CA VAL A 7 -25.95 0.63 -1.29
C VAL A 7 -24.62 0.20 -1.86
N LEU A 8 -23.64 -0.19 -1.04
CA LEU A 8 -22.35 -0.71 -1.52
C LEU A 8 -22.52 -1.97 -2.37
N HIS A 9 -23.41 -2.88 -1.96
CA HIS A 9 -23.75 -4.06 -2.73
C HIS A 9 -24.39 -3.72 -4.09
N LEU A 10 -25.30 -2.76 -4.13
CA LEU A 10 -25.93 -2.28 -5.37
C LEU A 10 -24.94 -1.59 -6.31
N LEU A 11 -23.88 -0.98 -5.77
CA LEU A 11 -22.76 -0.42 -6.53
C LEU A 11 -21.75 -1.48 -7.01
N GLY A 12 -21.98 -2.76 -6.72
CA GLY A 12 -21.08 -3.85 -7.10
C GLY A 12 -19.75 -3.84 -6.35
N MET A 13 -19.72 -3.24 -5.15
CA MET A 13 -18.51 -3.17 -4.32
C MET A 13 -18.46 -4.32 -3.31
N ASP A 14 -17.29 -4.93 -3.19
CA ASP A 14 -17.04 -5.94 -2.17
C ASP A 14 -16.76 -5.32 -0.79
N ILE A 15 -17.12 -6.07 0.26
CA ILE A 15 -16.77 -5.72 1.64
C ILE A 15 -15.33 -6.18 1.87
N ASN A 16 -14.41 -5.23 1.90
CA ASN A 16 -13.00 -5.45 2.21
C ASN A 16 -12.55 -4.58 3.39
N THR A 17 -11.28 -4.71 3.80
CA THR A 17 -10.72 -3.97 4.93
C THR A 17 -10.87 -2.45 4.78
N MET A 18 -10.76 -1.92 3.55
CA MET A 18 -10.88 -0.48 3.30
C MET A 18 -12.32 0.00 3.39
N THR A 19 -13.28 -0.74 2.83
CA THR A 19 -14.72 -0.41 2.96
C THR A 19 -15.19 -0.53 4.41
N LEU A 20 -14.73 -1.55 5.15
CA LEU A 20 -14.98 -1.67 6.59
C LEU A 20 -14.36 -0.51 7.36
N GLY A 21 -13.13 -0.13 7.05
CA GLY A 21 -12.45 1.04 7.64
C GLY A 21 -13.25 2.32 7.44
N GLY A 22 -13.73 2.58 6.21
CA GLY A 22 -14.59 3.72 5.90
C GLY A 22 -15.89 3.72 6.71
N MET A 23 -16.55 2.58 6.84
CA MET A 23 -17.76 2.44 7.68
C MET A 23 -17.46 2.64 9.17
N CYS A 24 -16.34 2.11 9.68
CA CYS A 24 -15.92 2.31 11.06
C CYS A 24 -15.66 3.77 11.40
N ILE A 25 -14.98 4.50 10.52
CA ILE A 25 -14.75 5.95 10.68
C ILE A 25 -16.09 6.69 10.67
N ALA A 26 -17.04 6.29 9.84
CA ALA A 26 -18.35 6.92 9.75
C ALA A 26 -19.20 6.73 11.02
N ILE A 27 -19.01 5.65 11.81
CA ILE A 27 -19.86 5.33 12.97
C ILE A 27 -19.97 6.50 13.96
N GLY A 28 -18.84 7.20 14.22
CA GLY A 28 -18.86 8.38 15.09
C GLY A 28 -19.80 9.47 14.58
N SER A 29 -19.66 9.86 13.33
CA SER A 29 -20.50 10.89 12.69
C SER A 29 -21.96 10.44 12.49
N LEU A 30 -22.19 9.13 12.29
CA LEU A 30 -23.53 8.56 12.14
C LEU A 30 -24.41 8.77 13.37
N VAL A 31 -23.80 8.67 14.56
CA VAL A 31 -24.52 8.79 15.84
C VAL A 31 -24.77 10.26 16.19
N ASP A 32 -23.86 11.14 15.83
CA ASP A 32 -23.92 12.58 16.16
C ASP A 32 -25.18 13.24 15.59
N ASP A 33 -25.48 13.03 14.31
CA ASP A 33 -26.65 13.60 13.63
C ASP A 33 -27.96 13.21 14.32
N ALA A 34 -28.08 11.94 14.71
CA ALA A 34 -29.24 11.44 15.40
C ALA A 34 -29.35 11.99 16.83
N ILE A 35 -28.24 12.12 17.57
CA ILE A 35 -28.23 12.65 18.95
C ILE A 35 -28.66 14.11 18.95
N ILE A 36 -28.17 14.92 18.03
CA ILE A 36 -28.52 16.34 17.94
C ILE A 36 -30.00 16.51 17.69
N ASP A 37 -30.63 15.72 16.82
CA ASP A 37 -32.05 15.78 16.53
C ASP A 37 -32.87 15.34 17.75
N VAL A 38 -32.53 14.19 18.34
CA VAL A 38 -33.21 13.68 19.57
C VAL A 38 -33.13 14.70 20.71
N GLU A 39 -31.97 15.32 20.92
CA GLU A 39 -31.77 16.32 21.98
C GLU A 39 -32.66 17.55 21.76
N ASN A 40 -32.69 18.09 20.54
CA ASN A 40 -33.48 19.25 20.21
C ASN A 40 -35.00 18.95 20.36
N VAL A 41 -35.44 17.83 19.79
CA VAL A 41 -36.84 17.37 19.94
C VAL A 41 -37.21 17.20 21.41
N TYR A 42 -36.38 16.53 22.21
CA TYR A 42 -36.60 16.34 23.64
C TYR A 42 -36.71 17.68 24.39
N LYS A 43 -35.82 18.61 24.10
CA LYS A 43 -35.84 19.95 24.71
C LYS A 43 -37.12 20.72 24.36
N ARG A 44 -37.56 20.68 23.11
CA ARG A 44 -38.78 21.34 22.65
C ARG A 44 -40.06 20.69 23.23
N LEU A 45 -40.11 19.35 23.28
CA LEU A 45 -41.22 18.64 23.94
C LEU A 45 -41.30 18.97 25.41
N ARG A 46 -40.18 19.06 26.12
CA ARG A 46 -40.13 19.45 27.53
C ARG A 46 -40.58 20.89 27.73
N GLN A 47 -40.21 21.82 26.84
CA GLN A 47 -40.70 23.19 26.87
C GLN A 47 -42.22 23.25 26.66
N ASN A 48 -42.75 22.54 25.68
CA ASN A 48 -44.19 22.46 25.40
C ASN A 48 -44.96 21.86 26.57
N HIS A 49 -44.40 20.84 27.22
CA HIS A 49 -45.06 20.19 28.39
C HIS A 49 -45.18 21.13 29.61
N ARG A 50 -44.28 22.12 29.75
CA ARG A 50 -44.33 23.13 30.82
C ARG A 50 -45.40 24.21 30.60
N LEU A 51 -45.96 24.30 29.39
CA LEU A 51 -47.03 25.23 29.08
C LEU A 51 -48.36 24.76 29.68
N PRO A 52 -49.29 25.67 30.04
CA PRO A 52 -50.64 25.32 30.38
C PRO A 52 -51.33 24.47 29.30
N ALA A 53 -52.24 23.58 29.68
CA ALA A 53 -52.84 22.62 28.76
C ALA A 53 -53.57 23.25 27.58
N ASP A 54 -54.08 24.45 27.73
CA ASP A 54 -54.75 25.27 26.71
C ASP A 54 -53.80 25.87 25.67
N ARG A 55 -52.48 25.92 25.97
CA ARG A 55 -51.43 26.50 25.09
C ARG A 55 -50.46 25.46 24.55
N ARG A 56 -50.68 24.18 24.81
CA ARG A 56 -49.80 23.11 24.31
C ARG A 56 -50.06 22.84 22.84
N THR A 57 -48.98 22.85 22.07
CA THR A 57 -48.99 22.42 20.67
C THR A 57 -49.05 20.90 20.60
N PRO A 58 -49.70 20.31 19.57
CA PRO A 58 -49.67 18.86 19.33
C PRO A 58 -48.27 18.30 19.21
N VAL A 59 -48.01 17.12 19.79
CA VAL A 59 -46.67 16.50 19.86
C VAL A 59 -46.03 16.38 18.49
N LEU A 60 -46.78 15.96 17.46
CA LEU A 60 -46.26 15.81 16.09
C LEU A 60 -45.77 17.14 15.51
N GLU A 61 -46.45 18.22 15.78
CA GLU A 61 -46.10 19.56 15.33
C GLU A 61 -44.81 20.04 16.02
N VAL A 62 -44.70 19.83 17.32
CA VAL A 62 -43.50 20.16 18.10
C VAL A 62 -42.28 19.37 17.58
N VAL A 63 -42.45 18.09 17.31
CA VAL A 63 -41.38 17.24 16.77
C VAL A 63 -40.97 17.72 15.38
N TYR A 64 -41.95 18.03 14.52
CA TYR A 64 -41.69 18.53 13.17
C TYR A 64 -40.91 19.86 13.18
N GLU A 65 -41.38 20.83 13.99
CA GLU A 65 -40.74 22.15 14.13
C GLU A 65 -39.30 22.01 14.67
N ALA A 66 -39.12 21.20 15.72
CA ALA A 66 -37.83 20.96 16.35
C ALA A 66 -36.82 20.34 15.35
N SER A 67 -37.23 19.32 14.59
CA SER A 67 -36.38 18.71 13.59
C SER A 67 -36.15 19.63 12.39
N ALA A 68 -37.12 20.43 11.97
CA ALA A 68 -36.99 21.41 10.91
C ALA A 68 -35.97 22.52 11.23
N GLU A 69 -35.91 22.93 12.50
CA GLU A 69 -35.01 23.99 13.01
C GLU A 69 -33.51 23.63 12.75
N ILE A 70 -33.14 22.39 13.01
CA ILE A 70 -31.73 21.96 12.92
C ILE A 70 -31.35 21.33 11.56
N ARG A 71 -32.36 21.01 10.74
CA ARG A 71 -32.17 20.32 9.45
C ARG A 71 -31.13 20.96 8.56
N SER A 72 -31.19 22.30 8.40
CA SER A 72 -30.24 23.02 7.55
C SER A 72 -28.81 22.90 8.06
N SER A 73 -28.61 22.94 9.37
CA SER A 73 -27.29 22.83 10.00
C SER A 73 -26.68 21.43 9.79
N ILE A 74 -27.48 20.38 9.99
CA ILE A 74 -27.08 18.98 9.79
C ILE A 74 -26.72 18.74 8.32
N LEU A 75 -27.60 19.16 7.38
CA LEU A 75 -27.37 19.04 5.94
C LEU A 75 -26.05 19.68 5.53
N ASN A 76 -25.82 20.92 5.94
CA ASN A 76 -24.62 21.65 5.57
C ASN A 76 -23.35 21.02 6.17
N ALA A 77 -23.41 20.63 7.45
CA ALA A 77 -22.28 19.97 8.11
C ALA A 77 -21.90 18.65 7.43
N THR A 78 -22.88 17.78 7.21
CA THR A 78 -22.66 16.47 6.55
C THR A 78 -22.15 16.66 5.12
N PHE A 79 -22.69 17.64 4.38
CA PHE A 79 -22.23 17.93 3.02
C PHE A 79 -20.80 18.42 2.98
N ILE A 80 -20.40 19.31 3.91
CA ILE A 80 -19.01 19.77 4.04
C ILE A 80 -18.04 18.60 4.29
N VAL A 81 -18.44 17.69 5.19
CA VAL A 81 -17.64 16.49 5.48
C VAL A 81 -17.51 15.59 4.24
N MET A 82 -18.62 15.37 3.50
CA MET A 82 -18.56 14.57 2.24
C MET A 82 -17.61 15.20 1.21
N VAL A 83 -17.69 16.54 1.03
CA VAL A 83 -16.82 17.29 0.10
C VAL A 83 -15.35 17.18 0.49
N ALA A 84 -15.02 17.14 1.79
CA ALA A 84 -13.65 16.96 2.27
C ALA A 84 -13.02 15.62 1.83
N PHE A 85 -13.83 14.60 1.53
CA PHE A 85 -13.35 13.31 1.02
C PHE A 85 -13.23 13.23 -0.52
N VAL A 86 -13.77 14.22 -1.24
CA VAL A 86 -13.70 14.26 -2.72
C VAL A 86 -12.26 14.20 -3.27
N PRO A 87 -11.25 14.84 -2.65
CA PRO A 87 -9.86 14.74 -3.13
C PRO A 87 -9.34 13.30 -3.23
N LEU A 88 -9.83 12.35 -2.42
CA LEU A 88 -9.40 10.95 -2.50
C LEU A 88 -9.71 10.30 -3.87
N PHE A 89 -10.71 10.79 -4.59
CA PHE A 89 -11.08 10.26 -5.90
C PHE A 89 -10.14 10.69 -7.03
N PHE A 90 -9.36 11.74 -6.81
CA PHE A 90 -8.35 12.22 -7.76
C PHE A 90 -6.99 11.55 -7.58
N LEU A 91 -6.82 10.75 -6.54
CA LEU A 91 -5.60 9.96 -6.37
C LEU A 91 -5.49 8.91 -7.49
N SER A 92 -4.31 8.80 -8.06
CA SER A 92 -3.95 7.82 -9.09
C SER A 92 -3.06 6.73 -8.49
N GLY A 93 -2.77 5.68 -9.27
CA GLY A 93 -1.87 4.63 -8.83
C GLY A 93 -2.44 3.69 -7.76
N MET A 94 -1.56 3.13 -6.96
CA MET A 94 -1.88 2.18 -5.88
C MET A 94 -2.71 2.84 -4.79
N GLU A 95 -2.32 4.07 -4.40
CA GLU A 95 -2.98 4.86 -3.38
C GLU A 95 -4.46 5.09 -3.69
N GLY A 96 -4.75 5.46 -4.94
CA GLY A 96 -6.12 5.64 -5.40
C GLY A 96 -6.93 4.35 -5.32
N ARG A 97 -6.33 3.20 -5.67
CA ARG A 97 -7.00 1.90 -5.58
C ARG A 97 -7.33 1.49 -4.15
N LEU A 98 -6.47 1.82 -3.19
CA LEU A 98 -6.68 1.52 -1.78
C LEU A 98 -7.66 2.49 -1.11
N LEU A 99 -7.54 3.80 -1.37
CA LEU A 99 -8.29 4.82 -0.63
C LEU A 99 -9.67 5.14 -1.23
N LYS A 100 -9.88 4.94 -2.54
CA LYS A 100 -11.19 5.16 -3.17
C LYS A 100 -12.32 4.33 -2.54
N PRO A 101 -12.16 3.00 -2.31
CA PRO A 101 -13.19 2.21 -1.63
C PRO A 101 -13.53 2.71 -0.23
N LEU A 102 -12.52 3.16 0.54
CA LEU A 102 -12.68 3.76 1.85
C LEU A 102 -13.51 5.04 1.77
N GLY A 103 -13.14 5.95 0.84
CA GLY A 103 -13.84 7.21 0.63
C GLY A 103 -15.29 7.01 0.19
N ILE A 104 -15.56 6.07 -0.73
CA ILE A 104 -16.92 5.73 -1.19
C ILE A 104 -17.75 5.21 -0.01
N ALA A 105 -17.21 4.22 0.74
CA ALA A 105 -17.94 3.64 1.87
C ALA A 105 -18.28 4.69 2.95
N TYR A 106 -17.36 5.61 3.23
CA TYR A 106 -17.58 6.71 4.16
C TYR A 106 -18.67 7.68 3.69
N ILE A 107 -18.59 8.15 2.43
CA ILE A 107 -19.59 9.07 1.86
C ILE A 107 -20.97 8.42 1.80
N VAL A 108 -21.06 7.16 1.38
CA VAL A 108 -22.33 6.41 1.37
C VAL A 108 -22.88 6.25 2.78
N ALA A 109 -22.03 5.97 3.76
CA ALA A 109 -22.44 5.86 5.16
C ALA A 109 -23.02 7.18 5.68
N LEU A 110 -22.36 8.31 5.43
CA LEU A 110 -22.85 9.63 5.79
C LEU A 110 -24.18 9.98 5.09
N ALA A 111 -24.30 9.70 3.80
CA ALA A 111 -25.54 9.92 3.08
C ALA A 111 -26.71 9.10 3.65
N MET A 112 -26.45 7.83 3.97
CA MET A 112 -27.45 6.97 4.62
C MET A 112 -27.80 7.44 6.03
N SER A 113 -26.81 7.95 6.81
CA SER A 113 -27.04 8.56 8.11
C SER A 113 -28.00 9.74 8.01
N LEU A 114 -27.69 10.63 7.08
CA LEU A 114 -28.49 11.82 6.85
C LEU A 114 -29.96 11.48 6.54
N ILE A 115 -30.17 10.49 5.65
CA ILE A 115 -31.53 10.01 5.32
C ILE A 115 -32.24 9.48 6.57
N VAL A 116 -31.56 8.65 7.37
CA VAL A 116 -32.09 8.08 8.60
C VAL A 116 -32.39 9.17 9.64
N ALA A 117 -31.45 10.08 9.85
CA ALA A 117 -31.58 11.19 10.79
C ALA A 117 -32.80 12.11 10.45
N MET A 118 -33.01 12.34 9.13
CA MET A 118 -34.13 13.21 8.68
C MET A 118 -35.49 12.52 8.58
N THR A 119 -35.54 11.20 8.63
CA THR A 119 -36.80 10.44 8.44
C THR A 119 -37.16 9.59 9.65
N LEU A 120 -36.31 8.61 9.97
CA LEU A 120 -36.58 7.65 11.02
C LEU A 120 -36.43 8.25 12.41
N THR A 121 -35.45 9.13 12.64
CA THR A 121 -35.23 9.72 13.97
C THR A 121 -36.39 10.58 14.44
N PRO A 122 -36.94 11.54 13.66
CA PRO A 122 -38.14 12.29 14.08
C PRO A 122 -39.34 11.39 14.31
N LEU A 123 -39.51 10.36 13.47
CA LEU A 123 -40.61 9.39 13.67
C LEU A 123 -40.48 8.65 14.99
N LEU A 124 -39.30 8.14 15.32
CA LEU A 124 -39.06 7.46 16.60
C LEU A 124 -39.20 8.41 17.77
N CYS A 125 -38.77 9.66 17.67
CA CYS A 125 -38.98 10.67 18.69
C CYS A 125 -40.47 10.90 18.97
N SER A 126 -41.31 10.97 17.93
CA SER A 126 -42.75 11.14 18.08
C SER A 126 -43.47 9.97 18.74
N LEU A 127 -42.88 8.75 18.64
CA LEU A 127 -43.43 7.53 19.23
C LEU A 127 -42.92 7.25 20.67
N MET A 128 -41.64 7.54 20.90
CA MET A 128 -40.94 7.11 22.11
C MET A 128 -40.80 8.20 23.18
N LEU A 129 -40.76 9.49 22.77
CA LEU A 129 -40.50 10.60 23.68
C LEU A 129 -41.82 11.30 24.17
N THR A 130 -42.97 10.71 23.91
CA THR A 130 -44.28 11.30 24.22
C THR A 130 -44.79 10.96 25.60
N ASP A 131 -44.14 10.06 26.35
CA ASP A 131 -44.58 9.64 27.67
C ASP A 131 -44.40 10.78 28.71
N ASP A 132 -45.50 11.28 29.23
CA ASP A 132 -45.56 12.30 30.25
C ASP A 132 -44.73 11.95 31.50
N THR A 133 -44.66 10.66 31.84
CA THR A 133 -43.90 10.16 32.98
C THR A 133 -42.41 10.34 32.78
N TYR A 134 -41.92 10.12 31.53
CA TYR A 134 -40.54 10.28 31.18
C TYR A 134 -40.10 11.77 31.13
N LEU A 135 -40.95 12.65 30.60
CA LEU A 135 -40.72 14.08 30.52
C LEU A 135 -40.67 14.74 31.91
N ARG A 136 -41.50 14.29 32.87
CA ARG A 136 -41.52 14.77 34.26
C ARG A 136 -40.37 14.24 35.10
N ARG A 137 -40.02 12.95 34.95
CA ARG A 137 -39.04 12.27 35.80
C ARG A 137 -37.61 12.82 35.58
N ASN A 138 -37.33 13.38 34.41
CA ASN A 138 -36.01 13.86 34.01
C ASN A 138 -35.86 15.39 34.09
N GLU A 139 -36.62 16.06 35.01
CA GLU A 139 -36.54 17.52 35.19
C GLU A 139 -35.22 18.00 35.76
N GLN A 140 -34.47 17.16 36.47
CA GLN A 140 -33.17 17.48 37.04
C GLN A 140 -32.07 16.90 36.17
N ASP A 141 -31.12 17.76 35.80
CA ASP A 141 -29.91 17.32 35.10
C ASP A 141 -29.17 16.27 35.95
N ASN A 142 -28.68 15.24 35.28
CA ASN A 142 -27.89 14.20 35.93
C ASN A 142 -26.68 14.83 36.64
N ARG A 143 -26.27 14.28 37.80
CA ARG A 143 -25.12 14.77 38.60
C ARG A 143 -23.87 14.98 37.76
N LEU A 144 -23.62 14.09 36.79
CA LEU A 144 -22.49 14.17 35.86
C LEU A 144 -22.62 15.41 34.95
N THR A 145 -23.82 15.61 34.36
CA THR A 145 -24.10 16.75 33.47
C THR A 145 -23.97 18.08 34.25
N SER A 146 -24.49 18.15 35.48
CA SER A 146 -24.36 19.34 36.32
C SER A 146 -22.93 19.62 36.76
N TRP A 147 -22.09 18.59 36.92
CA TRP A 147 -20.66 18.75 37.23
C TRP A 147 -19.91 19.27 36.04
N LEU A 148 -20.14 18.68 34.86
CA LEU A 148 -19.55 19.11 33.59
C LEU A 148 -19.98 20.54 33.20
N SER A 149 -21.26 20.87 33.33
CA SER A 149 -21.78 22.21 33.05
C SER A 149 -21.12 23.27 33.93
N ARG A 150 -20.94 23.02 35.23
CA ARG A 150 -20.24 23.93 36.14
C ARG A 150 -18.75 24.11 35.76
N GLY A 151 -18.10 23.04 35.33
CA GLY A 151 -16.71 23.09 34.82
C GLY A 151 -16.60 23.92 33.54
N TYR A 152 -17.51 23.67 32.62
CA TYR A 152 -17.60 24.40 31.36
C TYR A 152 -17.89 25.89 31.54
N GLU A 153 -18.84 26.22 32.41
CA GLU A 153 -19.23 27.60 32.71
C GLU A 153 -18.02 28.40 33.27
N ARG A 154 -17.24 27.79 34.19
CA ARG A 154 -16.01 28.41 34.71
C ARG A 154 -14.97 28.61 33.64
N SER A 155 -14.79 27.60 32.80
CA SER A 155 -13.84 27.70 31.65
C SER A 155 -14.26 28.81 30.70
N LEU A 156 -15.55 28.87 30.37
CA LEU A 156 -16.08 29.87 29.45
C LEU A 156 -15.93 31.30 30.02
N GLN A 157 -16.21 31.51 31.32
CA GLN A 157 -15.99 32.77 31.96
C GLN A 157 -14.54 33.19 31.97
N TRP A 158 -13.63 32.22 32.17
CA TRP A 158 -12.19 32.47 32.08
C TRP A 158 -11.74 32.85 30.65
N VAL A 159 -12.23 32.15 29.62
CA VAL A 159 -11.99 32.45 28.21
C VAL A 159 -12.47 33.84 27.85
N PHE A 160 -13.69 34.20 28.23
CA PHE A 160 -14.22 35.56 27.97
C PHE A 160 -13.46 36.66 28.71
N ARG A 161 -12.93 36.36 29.88
CA ARG A 161 -12.09 37.31 30.61
C ARG A 161 -10.69 37.52 29.99
N HIS A 162 -10.18 36.45 29.29
CA HIS A 162 -8.83 36.44 28.73
C HIS A 162 -8.83 36.24 27.20
N GLN A 163 -9.78 36.80 26.50
CA GLN A 163 -9.98 36.59 25.05
C GLN A 163 -8.73 36.79 24.23
N ARG A 164 -7.95 37.83 24.48
CA ARG A 164 -6.71 38.12 23.74
C ARG A 164 -5.64 37.05 23.97
N THR A 165 -5.49 36.59 25.21
CA THR A 165 -4.54 35.55 25.55
C THR A 165 -4.92 34.23 24.89
N VAL A 166 -6.20 33.88 24.89
CA VAL A 166 -6.71 32.66 24.23
C VAL A 166 -6.49 32.73 22.72
N LEU A 167 -6.83 33.86 22.08
CA LEU A 167 -6.60 34.06 20.64
C LEU A 167 -5.13 33.95 20.26
N VAL A 168 -4.26 34.64 21.01
CA VAL A 168 -2.81 34.57 20.75
C VAL A 168 -2.25 33.18 20.96
N SER A 169 -2.63 32.48 22.05
CA SER A 169 -2.17 31.12 22.31
C SER A 169 -2.66 30.14 21.25
N THR A 170 -3.91 30.27 20.79
CA THR A 170 -4.46 29.45 19.70
C THR A 170 -3.70 29.69 18.39
N LEU A 171 -3.40 30.96 18.07
CA LEU A 171 -2.64 31.31 16.88
C LEU A 171 -1.20 30.77 16.94
N VAL A 172 -0.54 30.88 18.10
CA VAL A 172 0.82 30.31 18.30
C VAL A 172 0.81 28.80 18.16
N LEU A 173 -0.18 28.13 18.77
CA LEU A 173 -0.34 26.68 18.62
C LEU A 173 -0.61 26.26 17.17
N LEU A 174 -1.45 27.00 16.46
CA LEU A 174 -1.73 26.77 15.05
C LEU A 174 -0.46 26.91 14.20
N LEU A 175 0.28 27.98 14.37
CA LEU A 175 1.55 28.21 13.65
C LEU A 175 2.59 27.14 14.00
N GLY A 176 2.68 26.75 15.27
CA GLY A 176 3.52 25.64 15.73
C GLY A 176 3.12 24.32 15.09
N ALA A 177 1.83 23.99 15.06
CA ALA A 177 1.32 22.78 14.42
C ALA A 177 1.61 22.76 12.90
N VAL A 178 1.44 23.89 12.22
CA VAL A 178 1.79 24.04 10.80
C VAL A 178 3.30 23.87 10.60
N GLY A 179 4.13 24.43 11.45
CA GLY A 179 5.59 24.25 11.40
C GLY A 179 5.99 22.80 11.56
N VAL A 180 5.42 22.11 12.54
CA VAL A 180 5.64 20.67 12.78
C VAL A 180 5.13 19.84 11.60
N PHE A 181 3.98 20.18 11.04
CA PHE A 181 3.43 19.48 9.87
C PHE A 181 4.38 19.48 8.66
N PHE A 182 5.08 20.59 8.42
CA PHE A 182 6.06 20.67 7.34
C PHE A 182 7.39 19.95 7.64
N SER A 183 7.67 19.65 8.91
CA SER A 183 8.86 18.88 9.31
C SER A 183 8.64 17.36 9.23
N PHE A 184 7.39 16.89 9.17
CA PHE A 184 7.12 15.46 9.00
C PHE A 184 7.49 14.97 7.60
N GLY A 185 8.11 13.79 7.54
CA GLY A 185 8.26 13.03 6.31
C GLY A 185 6.89 12.67 5.72
N ARG A 186 6.80 12.67 4.42
CA ARG A 186 5.57 12.31 3.70
C ARG A 186 5.69 10.89 3.19
N SER A 187 5.06 9.95 3.84
CA SER A 187 4.83 8.60 3.34
C SER A 187 3.33 8.35 3.24
N LEU A 188 2.87 7.83 2.12
CA LEU A 188 1.44 7.56 1.91
C LEU A 188 1.03 6.20 2.47
N LEU A 189 1.94 5.24 2.46
CA LEU A 189 1.74 3.91 3.04
C LEU A 189 2.57 3.80 4.32
N PRO A 190 2.01 3.23 5.38
CA PRO A 190 2.79 2.92 6.57
C PRO A 190 3.86 1.88 6.23
N ASP A 191 4.99 1.95 6.92
CA ASP A 191 6.01 0.91 6.81
C ASP A 191 5.44 -0.42 7.30
N PHE A 192 5.48 -1.41 6.43
CA PHE A 192 5.08 -2.76 6.77
C PHE A 192 6.21 -3.44 7.54
N ASN A 193 5.89 -4.09 8.65
CA ASN A 193 6.83 -4.94 9.35
C ASN A 193 6.49 -6.39 9.06
N GLU A 194 7.16 -6.95 8.05
CA GLU A 194 6.86 -8.29 7.55
C GLU A 194 7.69 -9.39 8.24
N GLY A 195 8.63 -9.02 9.13
CA GLY A 195 9.55 -9.97 9.77
C GLY A 195 10.52 -10.66 8.79
N SER A 196 10.61 -10.15 7.58
CA SER A 196 11.46 -10.65 6.50
C SER A 196 12.06 -9.50 5.68
N ALA A 197 13.20 -9.76 5.05
CA ALA A 197 13.83 -8.87 4.09
C ALA A 197 13.96 -9.55 2.73
N VAL A 198 13.92 -8.77 1.67
CA VAL A 198 14.31 -9.21 0.33
C VAL A 198 15.54 -8.43 -0.09
N ILE A 199 16.56 -9.16 -0.49
CA ILE A 199 17.82 -8.60 -0.96
C ILE A 199 17.93 -8.90 -2.45
N SER A 200 17.88 -7.86 -3.27
CA SER A 200 18.25 -7.95 -4.67
C SER A 200 19.75 -7.79 -4.82
N ALA A 201 20.39 -8.76 -5.44
CA ALA A 201 21.83 -8.73 -5.70
C ALA A 201 22.06 -8.82 -7.22
N VAL A 202 22.89 -7.92 -7.74
CA VAL A 202 23.25 -7.89 -9.17
C VAL A 202 24.76 -7.88 -9.29
N THR A 203 25.31 -8.88 -9.98
CA THR A 203 26.73 -8.99 -10.29
C THR A 203 27.04 -8.35 -11.64
N ALA A 204 28.32 -8.31 -12.03
CA ALA A 204 28.73 -7.77 -13.31
C ALA A 204 28.07 -8.54 -14.47
N PRO A 205 27.65 -7.87 -15.55
CA PRO A 205 27.11 -8.51 -16.73
C PRO A 205 28.17 -9.44 -17.38
N GLY A 206 27.72 -10.62 -17.87
CA GLY A 206 28.61 -11.61 -18.47
C GLY A 206 29.18 -12.63 -17.47
N VAL A 207 28.86 -12.51 -16.20
CA VAL A 207 29.20 -13.55 -15.20
C VAL A 207 28.39 -14.81 -15.48
N SER A 208 29.03 -15.99 -15.35
CA SER A 208 28.34 -17.28 -15.50
C SER A 208 27.39 -17.55 -14.32
N LEU A 209 26.46 -18.49 -14.51
CA LEU A 209 25.56 -18.92 -13.45
C LEU A 209 26.34 -19.48 -12.25
N ASP A 210 27.40 -20.27 -12.50
CA ASP A 210 28.20 -20.87 -11.44
C ASP A 210 28.88 -19.82 -10.55
N VAL A 211 29.49 -18.80 -11.16
CA VAL A 211 30.10 -17.69 -10.41
C VAL A 211 29.06 -16.88 -9.68
N SER A 212 27.90 -16.65 -10.28
CA SER A 212 26.77 -15.98 -9.63
C SER A 212 26.25 -16.78 -8.43
N ASP A 213 26.22 -18.11 -8.53
CA ASP A 213 25.85 -19.03 -7.45
C ASP A 213 26.89 -19.05 -6.32
N GLU A 214 28.20 -19.08 -6.65
CA GLU A 214 29.27 -18.98 -5.66
C GLU A 214 29.20 -17.67 -4.84
N LEU A 215 29.00 -16.55 -5.52
CA LEU A 215 28.79 -15.26 -4.85
C LEU A 215 27.52 -15.26 -4.00
N GLY A 216 26.45 -15.89 -4.46
CA GLY A 216 25.23 -16.10 -3.71
C GLY A 216 25.46 -16.92 -2.44
N ASN A 217 26.21 -18.00 -2.51
CA ASN A 217 26.59 -18.82 -1.36
C ASN A 217 27.43 -18.04 -0.33
N LEU A 218 28.27 -17.12 -0.78
CA LEU A 218 29.02 -16.23 0.10
C LEU A 218 28.09 -15.26 0.82
N MET A 219 27.13 -14.64 0.12
CA MET A 219 26.13 -13.76 0.71
C MET A 219 25.29 -14.49 1.76
N GLU A 220 24.83 -15.72 1.48
CA GLU A 220 24.05 -16.51 2.44
C GLU A 220 24.83 -16.83 3.71
N ARG A 221 26.13 -17.11 3.59
CA ARG A 221 26.99 -17.34 4.77
C ARG A 221 27.11 -16.10 5.65
N GLU A 222 27.32 -14.93 5.01
CA GLU A 222 27.39 -13.66 5.75
C GLU A 222 26.08 -13.30 6.43
N LEU A 223 24.94 -13.57 5.79
CA LEU A 223 23.61 -13.36 6.34
C LEU A 223 23.33 -14.29 7.52
N LEU A 224 23.62 -15.58 7.38
CA LEU A 224 23.42 -16.58 8.43
C LEU A 224 24.38 -16.39 9.62
N ALA A 225 25.45 -15.60 9.48
CA ALA A 225 26.33 -15.19 10.58
C ALA A 225 25.72 -14.08 11.44
N ILE A 226 24.61 -13.47 11.03
CA ILE A 226 23.87 -12.46 11.79
C ILE A 226 22.92 -13.19 12.77
N PRO A 227 23.00 -12.97 14.09
CA PRO A 227 22.22 -13.73 15.08
C PRO A 227 20.70 -13.66 14.88
N GLU A 228 20.19 -12.53 14.40
CA GLU A 228 18.76 -12.30 14.16
C GLU A 228 18.24 -13.02 12.92
N VAL A 229 19.10 -13.41 11.98
CA VAL A 229 18.71 -14.12 10.76
C VAL A 229 18.44 -15.58 11.09
N THR A 230 17.22 -16.02 10.83
CA THR A 230 16.77 -17.40 11.13
C THR A 230 16.81 -18.31 9.93
N GLY A 231 16.82 -17.76 8.72
CA GLY A 231 16.90 -18.54 7.49
C GLY A 231 16.99 -17.66 6.25
N THR A 232 17.55 -18.24 5.19
CA THR A 232 17.68 -17.63 3.88
C THR A 232 17.19 -18.58 2.79
N ALA A 233 16.60 -18.00 1.72
CA ALA A 233 16.29 -18.74 0.50
C ALA A 233 16.68 -17.84 -0.69
N ARG A 234 17.37 -18.42 -1.67
CA ARG A 234 17.89 -17.67 -2.81
C ARG A 234 17.39 -18.20 -4.13
N ARG A 235 17.13 -17.28 -5.04
CA ARG A 235 16.90 -17.54 -6.45
C ARG A 235 18.00 -16.84 -7.25
N THR A 236 18.79 -17.58 -8.02
CA THR A 236 19.86 -17.04 -8.86
C THR A 236 19.50 -17.26 -10.31
N GLY A 237 19.54 -16.19 -11.10
CA GLY A 237 19.24 -16.26 -12.51
C GLY A 237 17.75 -16.59 -12.78
N ARG A 238 17.53 -17.28 -13.90
CA ARG A 238 16.21 -17.67 -14.40
C ARG A 238 16.07 -19.17 -14.37
N GLY A 239 14.95 -19.68 -13.87
CA GLY A 239 14.56 -21.07 -14.04
C GLY A 239 14.31 -21.39 -15.52
N GLU A 240 14.55 -22.64 -15.91
CA GLU A 240 14.16 -23.13 -17.25
C GLU A 240 12.64 -22.98 -17.39
N LEU A 241 12.18 -22.37 -18.49
CA LEU A 241 10.76 -22.11 -18.77
C LEU A 241 10.06 -21.12 -17.84
N ASP A 242 10.80 -20.36 -17.02
CA ASP A 242 10.23 -19.31 -16.18
C ASP A 242 9.87 -18.07 -17.03
N GLU A 243 8.64 -17.55 -16.86
CA GLU A 243 8.17 -16.34 -17.51
C GLU A 243 8.88 -15.07 -16.97
N HIS A 244 9.44 -15.13 -15.76
CA HIS A 244 10.13 -14.04 -15.11
C HIS A 244 11.59 -13.98 -15.58
N ALA A 245 11.82 -13.19 -16.63
CA ALA A 245 13.14 -13.03 -17.24
C ALA A 245 14.13 -12.29 -16.31
N GLN A 246 14.82 -13.03 -15.45
CA GLN A 246 16.03 -12.54 -14.78
C GLN A 246 17.28 -13.01 -15.51
N THR A 247 18.29 -12.16 -15.57
CA THR A 247 19.59 -12.52 -16.13
C THR A 247 20.40 -13.35 -15.12
N VAL A 248 21.31 -14.20 -15.59
CA VAL A 248 22.12 -15.08 -14.72
C VAL A 248 22.97 -14.35 -13.69
N ASN A 249 23.23 -13.07 -13.91
CA ASN A 249 23.95 -12.20 -12.98
C ASN A 249 23.04 -11.52 -11.93
N SER A 250 21.77 -11.91 -11.83
CA SER A 250 20.81 -11.37 -10.84
C SER A 250 20.41 -12.48 -9.88
N ALA A 251 20.41 -12.17 -8.60
CA ALA A 251 19.91 -13.03 -7.54
C ALA A 251 18.96 -12.27 -6.63
N GLU A 252 18.00 -12.98 -6.06
CA GLU A 252 17.08 -12.47 -5.07
C GLU A 252 17.11 -13.40 -3.87
N LEU A 253 17.39 -12.82 -2.68
CA LEU A 253 17.47 -13.55 -1.42
C LEU A 253 16.31 -13.13 -0.53
N ASP A 254 15.51 -14.10 -0.15
CA ASP A 254 14.49 -13.96 0.90
C ASP A 254 15.15 -14.28 2.25
N VAL A 255 15.17 -13.33 3.17
CA VAL A 255 15.81 -13.45 4.47
C VAL A 255 14.76 -13.34 5.57
N GLN A 256 14.62 -14.40 6.36
CA GLN A 256 13.78 -14.39 7.55
C GLN A 256 14.60 -13.97 8.77
N PHE A 257 14.06 -13.07 9.57
CA PHE A 257 14.73 -12.62 10.77
C PHE A 257 13.76 -12.45 11.95
N ARG A 258 14.32 -12.51 13.15
CA ARG A 258 13.62 -12.18 14.40
C ARG A 258 14.42 -11.13 15.13
N LEU A 259 13.85 -9.96 15.31
CA LEU A 259 14.50 -8.87 16.04
C LEU A 259 14.62 -9.23 17.53
N ASP A 260 15.81 -9.07 18.06
CA ASP A 260 16.11 -9.27 19.47
C ASP A 260 17.00 -8.09 19.95
N GLY A 261 16.35 -7.03 20.41
CA GLY A 261 16.98 -5.85 20.99
C GLY A 261 17.46 -4.77 20.04
N ARG A 262 17.68 -5.06 18.74
CA ARG A 262 18.01 -4.06 17.70
C ARG A 262 16.78 -3.64 16.92
N SER A 263 16.81 -2.42 16.37
CA SER A 263 15.81 -1.97 15.41
C SER A 263 15.99 -2.67 14.04
N ARG A 264 14.94 -2.64 13.23
CA ARG A 264 14.99 -3.17 11.85
C ARG A 264 16.02 -2.41 11.00
N GLU A 265 16.08 -1.11 11.17
CA GLU A 265 16.98 -0.21 10.45
C GLU A 265 18.44 -0.58 10.77
N GLU A 266 18.77 -0.81 12.02
CA GLU A 266 20.11 -1.25 12.46
C GLU A 266 20.48 -2.62 11.88
N LEU A 267 19.52 -3.56 11.81
CA LEU A 267 19.73 -4.85 11.18
C LEU A 267 20.00 -4.70 9.67
N PHE A 268 19.22 -3.87 8.99
CA PHE A 268 19.39 -3.63 7.54
C PHE A 268 20.72 -2.94 7.22
N ASP A 269 21.18 -2.05 8.07
CA ASP A 269 22.50 -1.40 7.93
C ASP A 269 23.65 -2.38 8.17
N ASP A 270 23.52 -3.31 9.12
CA ASP A 270 24.49 -4.40 9.31
C ASP A 270 24.52 -5.33 8.07
N ILE A 271 23.36 -5.70 7.52
CA ILE A 271 23.25 -6.46 6.28
C ILE A 271 23.96 -5.73 5.11
N ARG A 272 23.68 -4.43 4.94
CA ARG A 272 24.33 -3.61 3.89
C ARG A 272 25.83 -3.57 4.06
N THR A 273 26.30 -3.39 5.29
CA THR A 273 27.74 -3.32 5.59
C THR A 273 28.44 -4.63 5.26
N ARG A 274 27.90 -5.76 5.69
CA ARG A 274 28.49 -7.09 5.44
C ARG A 274 28.47 -7.48 3.98
N LEU A 275 27.32 -7.36 3.33
CA LEU A 275 27.20 -7.72 1.92
C LEU A 275 27.90 -6.72 0.99
N GLY A 276 27.95 -5.44 1.37
CA GLY A 276 28.70 -4.42 0.65
C GLY A 276 30.23 -4.62 0.68
N ALA A 277 30.74 -5.41 1.63
CA ALA A 277 32.14 -5.81 1.67
C ALA A 277 32.49 -6.89 0.60
N ILE A 278 31.49 -7.54 0.00
CA ILE A 278 31.70 -8.54 -1.04
C ILE A 278 31.94 -7.83 -2.37
N PRO A 279 33.13 -7.95 -2.99
CA PRO A 279 33.42 -7.22 -4.21
C PRO A 279 32.63 -7.75 -5.41
N GLY A 280 32.22 -6.85 -6.30
CA GLY A 280 31.59 -7.20 -7.58
C GLY A 280 30.07 -7.42 -7.51
N ILE A 281 29.43 -7.13 -6.37
CA ILE A 281 28.00 -7.26 -6.18
C ILE A 281 27.40 -5.88 -5.84
N ALA A 282 26.35 -5.51 -6.53
CA ALA A 282 25.47 -4.39 -6.12
C ALA A 282 24.24 -4.98 -5.42
N ILE A 283 23.94 -4.48 -4.23
CA ILE A 283 22.81 -4.95 -3.42
C ILE A 283 21.78 -3.85 -3.22
N THR A 284 20.52 -4.26 -3.07
CA THR A 284 19.42 -3.42 -2.59
C THR A 284 18.68 -4.22 -1.53
N VAL A 285 18.54 -3.64 -0.33
CA VAL A 285 17.88 -4.28 0.81
C VAL A 285 16.50 -3.64 1.01
N GLY A 286 15.46 -4.45 0.96
CA GLY A 286 14.08 -4.00 1.14
C GLY A 286 13.23 -5.03 1.87
N GLN A 287 11.93 -4.78 1.91
CA GLN A 287 10.94 -5.74 2.40
C GLN A 287 10.14 -6.32 1.23
N PRO A 288 9.61 -7.55 1.33
CA PRO A 288 8.91 -8.22 0.23
C PRO A 288 7.78 -7.40 -0.39
N LEU A 289 6.90 -6.84 0.43
CA LEU A 289 5.76 -6.07 -0.05
C LEU A 289 6.20 -4.71 -0.61
N GLY A 290 7.09 -3.99 0.12
CA GLY A 290 7.67 -2.73 -0.35
C GLY A 290 8.37 -2.90 -1.69
N HIS A 291 9.20 -3.92 -1.82
CA HIS A 291 9.92 -4.24 -3.05
C HIS A 291 8.98 -4.54 -4.25
N ARG A 292 7.87 -5.25 -4.01
CA ARG A 292 6.86 -5.49 -5.07
C ARG A 292 6.09 -4.23 -5.45
N ILE A 293 5.75 -3.40 -4.48
CA ILE A 293 5.06 -2.12 -4.71
C ILE A 293 5.98 -1.19 -5.52
N ASP A 294 7.23 -1.05 -5.15
CA ASP A 294 8.22 -0.23 -5.85
C ASP A 294 8.42 -0.69 -7.29
N HIS A 295 8.54 -2.01 -7.50
CA HIS A 295 8.65 -2.58 -8.84
C HIS A 295 7.41 -2.29 -9.71
N MET A 296 6.21 -2.36 -9.15
CA MET A 296 4.97 -2.04 -9.87
C MET A 296 4.82 -0.54 -10.18
N LEU A 297 5.30 0.33 -9.29
CA LEU A 297 5.16 1.79 -9.45
C LEU A 297 6.25 2.39 -10.33
N SER A 298 7.50 2.02 -10.10
CA SER A 298 8.66 2.61 -10.77
C SER A 298 9.19 1.78 -11.96
N GLY A 299 8.83 0.50 -12.00
CA GLY A 299 9.43 -0.50 -12.90
C GLY A 299 10.86 -0.87 -12.51
N THR A 300 11.31 -0.44 -11.32
CA THR A 300 12.63 -0.72 -10.76
C THR A 300 12.49 -1.30 -9.36
N ARG A 301 13.57 -1.92 -8.85
CA ARG A 301 13.58 -2.50 -7.49
C ARG A 301 14.03 -1.48 -6.44
N ALA A 302 13.70 -0.22 -6.63
CA ALA A 302 14.13 0.88 -5.76
C ALA A 302 12.99 1.89 -5.57
N ASN A 303 12.91 2.49 -4.39
CA ASN A 303 11.92 3.51 -4.03
C ASN A 303 12.05 4.78 -4.88
N ILE A 304 13.27 5.11 -5.29
CA ILE A 304 13.57 6.28 -6.14
C ILE A 304 14.22 5.81 -7.41
N ALA A 305 13.63 6.11 -8.56
CA ALA A 305 14.18 5.80 -9.87
C ALA A 305 14.47 7.06 -10.66
N ILE A 306 15.73 7.28 -10.98
CA ILE A 306 16.17 8.35 -11.89
C ILE A 306 16.30 7.77 -13.29
N LYS A 307 15.39 8.15 -14.20
CA LYS A 307 15.37 7.63 -15.58
C LYS A 307 16.09 8.59 -16.52
N LEU A 308 17.14 8.11 -17.16
CA LEU A 308 17.88 8.81 -18.22
C LEU A 308 17.41 8.31 -19.60
N PHE A 309 17.13 9.23 -20.49
CA PHE A 309 16.70 8.93 -21.85
C PHE A 309 17.72 9.43 -22.87
N GLY A 310 18.06 8.61 -23.83
CA GLY A 310 19.01 8.95 -24.90
C GLY A 310 19.18 7.79 -25.89
N THR A 311 19.88 8.06 -26.98
CA THR A 311 20.13 7.08 -28.06
C THR A 311 21.50 6.39 -27.95
N ASP A 312 22.43 6.97 -27.18
CA ASP A 312 23.79 6.44 -26.99
C ASP A 312 23.90 5.82 -25.59
N LEU A 313 23.96 4.49 -25.55
CA LEU A 313 24.01 3.72 -24.30
C LEU A 313 25.31 3.99 -23.51
N SER A 314 26.47 4.18 -24.20
CA SER A 314 27.74 4.47 -23.54
C SER A 314 27.71 5.82 -22.83
N ARG A 315 27.11 6.81 -23.47
CA ARG A 315 26.89 8.14 -22.87
C ARG A 315 25.94 8.10 -21.71
N LEU A 316 24.84 7.33 -21.82
CA LEU A 316 23.88 7.14 -20.72
C LEU A 316 24.54 6.49 -19.50
N GLN A 317 25.37 5.46 -19.71
CA GLN A 317 26.12 4.81 -18.64
C GLN A 317 27.09 5.77 -17.94
N MET A 318 27.83 6.57 -18.72
CA MET A 318 28.72 7.59 -18.16
C MET A 318 27.98 8.63 -17.32
N LEU A 319 26.86 9.15 -17.83
CA LEU A 319 26.02 10.11 -17.13
C LEU A 319 25.38 9.49 -15.87
N GLY A 320 24.93 8.24 -15.95
CA GLY A 320 24.42 7.48 -14.80
C GLY A 320 25.45 7.39 -13.67
N ASN A 321 26.70 7.07 -14.00
CA ASN A 321 27.78 7.01 -13.02
C ASN A 321 28.11 8.39 -12.42
N GLN A 322 28.06 9.47 -13.22
CA GLN A 322 28.22 10.82 -12.70
C GLN A 322 27.11 11.21 -11.72
N ILE A 323 25.85 10.88 -12.06
CA ILE A 323 24.72 11.11 -11.16
C ILE A 323 24.88 10.29 -9.89
N LYS A 324 25.22 9.00 -10.00
CA LYS A 324 25.50 8.16 -8.83
C LYS A 324 26.51 8.81 -7.90
N SER A 325 27.65 9.26 -8.44
CA SER A 325 28.69 9.93 -7.66
C SER A 325 28.20 11.23 -6.99
N ALA A 326 27.36 11.98 -7.68
CA ALA A 326 26.82 13.23 -7.16
C ALA A 326 25.79 13.05 -6.03
N VAL A 327 25.00 11.96 -6.07
CA VAL A 327 23.94 11.72 -5.10
C VAL A 327 24.34 10.80 -3.96
N SER A 328 25.45 10.05 -4.08
CA SER A 328 25.89 9.08 -3.06
C SER A 328 26.28 9.71 -1.71
N GLY A 329 26.49 11.03 -1.67
CA GLY A 329 26.80 11.78 -0.43
C GLY A 329 25.59 12.44 0.22
N ILE A 330 24.38 12.20 -0.28
CA ILE A 330 23.16 12.80 0.29
C ILE A 330 22.67 11.92 1.44
N ASP A 331 22.52 12.52 2.63
CA ASP A 331 22.00 11.83 3.80
C ASP A 331 20.61 11.26 3.54
N GLY A 332 20.42 9.99 3.93
CA GLY A 332 19.16 9.27 3.73
C GLY A 332 19.04 8.51 2.41
N LEU A 333 20.01 8.66 1.47
CA LEU A 333 20.09 7.83 0.29
C LEU A 333 21.02 6.64 0.52
N VAL A 334 20.45 5.43 0.43
CA VAL A 334 21.17 4.16 0.54
C VAL A 334 20.99 3.33 -0.72
N ASP A 335 21.84 2.32 -0.94
CA ASP A 335 21.74 1.36 -2.05
C ASP A 335 21.73 2.02 -3.44
N VAL A 336 22.48 3.13 -3.62
CA VAL A 336 22.55 3.84 -4.90
C VAL A 336 23.26 3.00 -5.95
N ALA A 337 22.51 2.49 -6.91
CA ALA A 337 23.02 1.67 -8.01
C ALA A 337 22.68 2.30 -9.37
N VAL A 338 23.55 2.05 -10.36
CA VAL A 338 23.25 2.32 -11.78
C VAL A 338 22.94 0.99 -12.42
N GLU A 339 21.83 0.91 -13.15
CA GLU A 339 21.53 -0.27 -13.95
C GLU A 339 22.62 -0.46 -15.01
N GLN A 340 23.33 -1.58 -14.90
CA GLN A 340 24.44 -1.85 -15.79
C GLN A 340 23.91 -2.35 -17.14
N GLN A 341 24.13 -1.54 -18.16
CA GLN A 341 23.92 -1.93 -19.56
C GLN A 341 25.27 -2.29 -20.18
N ALA A 342 25.73 -3.53 -19.98
CA ALA A 342 26.92 -4.01 -20.63
C ALA A 342 26.56 -4.76 -21.91
N GLN A 343 27.45 -4.66 -22.89
CA GLN A 343 27.40 -5.50 -24.07
C GLN A 343 27.64 -6.94 -23.64
N THR A 344 26.60 -7.76 -23.67
CA THR A 344 26.75 -9.20 -23.42
C THR A 344 27.11 -9.89 -24.72
N PRO A 345 28.22 -10.65 -24.78
CA PRO A 345 28.56 -11.46 -25.95
C PRO A 345 27.40 -12.41 -26.28
N GLN A 346 26.97 -12.40 -27.51
CA GLN A 346 25.89 -13.29 -27.98
C GLN A 346 26.45 -14.22 -29.07
N LEU A 347 26.14 -15.50 -28.95
CA LEU A 347 26.40 -16.48 -30.01
C LEU A 347 25.19 -16.49 -30.96
N GLN A 348 25.44 -16.06 -32.20
CA GLN A 348 24.44 -16.13 -33.28
C GLN A 348 24.69 -17.39 -34.12
N VAL A 349 23.76 -18.31 -34.11
CA VAL A 349 23.77 -19.49 -34.97
C VAL A 349 22.99 -19.17 -36.24
N ARG A 350 23.68 -19.15 -37.40
CA ARG A 350 23.07 -18.83 -38.71
C ARG A 350 23.07 -20.03 -39.61
N ALA A 351 21.89 -20.40 -40.11
CA ALA A 351 21.70 -21.50 -41.01
C ALA A 351 22.40 -21.22 -42.39
N ASN A 352 23.27 -22.10 -42.82
CA ASN A 352 23.76 -22.10 -44.21
C ASN A 352 22.75 -22.86 -45.10
N ARG A 353 21.88 -22.14 -45.78
CA ARG A 353 20.81 -22.71 -46.59
C ARG A 353 21.27 -23.62 -47.71
N LEU A 354 22.43 -23.34 -48.31
CA LEU A 354 22.98 -24.19 -49.37
C LEU A 354 23.47 -25.53 -48.81
N ALA A 355 24.16 -25.50 -47.67
CA ALA A 355 24.59 -26.71 -47.00
C ALA A 355 23.42 -27.55 -46.52
N LEU A 356 22.41 -26.92 -45.90
CA LEU A 356 21.19 -27.62 -45.46
C LEU A 356 20.50 -28.33 -46.62
N ALA A 357 20.37 -27.68 -47.78
CA ALA A 357 19.78 -28.26 -48.98
C ALA A 357 20.57 -29.45 -49.51
N GLN A 358 21.90 -29.44 -49.42
CA GLN A 358 22.74 -30.55 -49.84
C GLN A 358 22.54 -31.81 -48.97
N TYR A 359 22.29 -31.61 -47.68
CA TYR A 359 22.01 -32.69 -46.73
C TYR A 359 20.52 -33.04 -46.59
N GLY A 360 19.62 -32.37 -47.33
CA GLY A 360 18.19 -32.62 -47.27
C GLY A 360 17.50 -32.14 -46.00
N ILE A 361 18.14 -31.24 -45.23
CA ILE A 361 17.64 -30.70 -43.98
C ILE A 361 16.86 -29.43 -44.27
N THR A 362 15.62 -29.35 -43.75
CA THR A 362 14.83 -28.12 -43.89
C THR A 362 15.23 -27.05 -42.84
N ILE A 363 14.88 -25.82 -43.11
CA ILE A 363 15.11 -24.72 -42.15
C ILE A 363 14.35 -24.98 -40.82
N ASP A 364 13.16 -25.57 -40.89
CA ASP A 364 12.36 -25.89 -39.71
C ASP A 364 13.01 -26.99 -38.88
N ASP A 365 13.56 -28.04 -39.51
CA ASP A 365 14.32 -29.07 -38.80
C ASP A 365 15.54 -28.49 -38.11
N PHE A 366 16.26 -27.61 -38.82
CA PHE A 366 17.42 -26.91 -38.24
C PHE A 366 17.02 -26.07 -37.02
N ASN A 367 16.01 -25.22 -37.13
CA ASN A 367 15.55 -24.39 -36.04
C ASN A 367 15.03 -25.22 -34.84
N ARG A 368 14.31 -26.30 -35.15
CA ARG A 368 13.83 -27.23 -34.13
C ARG A 368 14.99 -27.92 -33.42
N PHE A 369 15.98 -28.36 -34.16
CA PHE A 369 17.20 -28.93 -33.56
C PHE A 369 17.91 -27.94 -32.64
N ILE A 370 18.11 -26.69 -33.07
CA ILE A 370 18.79 -25.64 -32.28
C ILE A 370 17.98 -25.39 -30.98
N ASN A 371 16.66 -25.25 -31.07
CA ASN A 371 15.82 -25.03 -29.90
C ASN A 371 15.88 -26.24 -28.92
N LEU A 372 15.72 -27.44 -29.45
CA LEU A 372 15.76 -28.65 -28.64
C LEU A 372 17.16 -28.86 -28.02
N ALA A 373 18.22 -28.63 -28.80
CA ALA A 373 19.59 -28.87 -28.39
C ALA A 373 20.04 -27.92 -27.28
N PHE A 374 19.74 -26.62 -27.40
CA PHE A 374 20.31 -25.58 -26.54
C PHE A 374 19.33 -24.94 -25.55
N SER A 375 18.03 -24.88 -25.89
CA SER A 375 17.01 -24.36 -24.99
C SER A 375 16.29 -25.45 -24.21
N GLY A 376 16.25 -26.66 -24.77
CA GLY A 376 15.41 -27.76 -24.30
C GLY A 376 13.97 -27.65 -24.78
N GLU A 377 13.35 -28.78 -25.09
CA GLU A 377 11.94 -28.89 -25.47
C GLU A 377 11.22 -29.81 -24.51
N LYS A 378 10.08 -29.37 -23.97
CA LYS A 378 9.21 -30.20 -23.17
C LYS A 378 8.56 -31.26 -24.06
N ILE A 379 8.88 -32.53 -23.80
CA ILE A 379 8.38 -33.68 -24.57
C ILE A 379 7.24 -34.40 -23.92
N GLY A 380 6.95 -34.15 -22.64
CA GLY A 380 5.87 -34.81 -21.90
C GLY A 380 5.82 -34.38 -20.44
N ASP A 381 4.90 -35.02 -19.72
CA ASP A 381 4.69 -34.81 -18.29
C ASP A 381 4.70 -36.15 -17.55
N ILE A 382 5.29 -36.17 -16.37
CA ILE A 382 5.14 -37.28 -15.40
C ILE A 382 4.21 -36.80 -14.30
N TYR A 383 3.16 -37.57 -14.04
CA TYR A 383 2.20 -37.31 -12.99
C TYR A 383 2.51 -38.14 -11.76
N GLU A 384 2.85 -37.50 -10.65
CA GLU A 384 3.04 -38.09 -9.34
C GLU A 384 1.97 -37.60 -8.37
N GLY A 385 0.85 -38.27 -8.30
CA GLY A 385 -0.33 -37.84 -7.55
C GLY A 385 -0.92 -36.57 -8.11
N GLN A 386 -0.83 -35.47 -7.37
CA GLN A 386 -1.30 -34.15 -7.81
C GLN A 386 -0.18 -33.27 -8.43
N ARG A 387 1.04 -33.77 -8.49
CA ARG A 387 2.17 -33.06 -9.08
C ARG A 387 2.35 -33.49 -10.54
N SER A 388 2.54 -32.49 -11.42
CA SER A 388 3.01 -32.67 -12.78
C SER A 388 4.46 -32.23 -12.85
N VAL A 389 5.32 -33.11 -13.38
CA VAL A 389 6.75 -32.85 -13.59
C VAL A 389 7.03 -32.90 -15.08
N ASP A 390 7.60 -31.85 -15.63
CA ASP A 390 7.91 -31.73 -17.05
C ASP A 390 9.10 -32.64 -17.43
N ILE A 391 8.97 -33.37 -18.52
CA ILE A 391 10.08 -34.08 -19.14
C ILE A 391 10.65 -33.16 -20.24
N VAL A 392 11.90 -32.72 -20.03
CA VAL A 392 12.58 -31.83 -20.98
C VAL A 392 13.74 -32.59 -21.66
N LEU A 393 13.79 -32.54 -22.97
CA LEU A 393 14.87 -33.09 -23.78
C LEU A 393 15.82 -31.98 -24.21
N ARG A 394 17.12 -32.13 -23.93
CA ARG A 394 18.19 -31.22 -24.36
C ARG A 394 19.51 -31.98 -24.61
N LEU A 395 20.45 -31.34 -25.29
CA LEU A 395 21.79 -31.88 -25.39
C LEU A 395 22.51 -31.89 -24.03
N ASN A 396 23.39 -32.90 -23.88
CA ASN A 396 24.24 -32.97 -22.69
C ASN A 396 25.17 -31.75 -22.61
N GLU A 397 25.51 -31.33 -21.39
CA GLU A 397 26.41 -30.21 -21.13
C GLU A 397 27.77 -30.28 -21.86
N HIS A 398 28.23 -31.49 -22.14
CA HIS A 398 29.44 -31.68 -22.95
C HIS A 398 29.40 -30.97 -24.32
N TYR A 399 28.22 -30.81 -24.90
CA TYR A 399 28.02 -30.15 -26.21
C TYR A 399 27.69 -28.65 -26.09
N THR A 400 27.46 -28.14 -24.87
CA THR A 400 26.99 -26.77 -24.64
C THR A 400 28.00 -25.91 -23.87
N HIS A 401 29.02 -26.49 -23.22
CA HIS A 401 29.95 -25.82 -22.32
C HIS A 401 30.97 -24.89 -22.98
N SER A 402 31.15 -25.00 -24.29
CA SER A 402 32.11 -24.17 -25.03
C SER A 402 31.65 -23.86 -26.47
N ILE A 403 32.14 -22.76 -27.05
CA ILE A 403 31.84 -22.42 -28.44
C ILE A 403 32.27 -23.51 -29.42
N ASP A 404 33.39 -24.18 -29.14
CA ASP A 404 33.89 -25.27 -30.00
C ASP A 404 33.02 -26.52 -29.85
N ALA A 405 32.50 -26.81 -28.67
CA ALA A 405 31.52 -27.88 -28.46
C ALA A 405 30.21 -27.62 -29.24
N VAL A 406 29.72 -26.38 -29.22
CA VAL A 406 28.55 -25.97 -30.01
C VAL A 406 28.78 -26.09 -31.51
N ARG A 407 29.99 -25.70 -32.02
CA ARG A 407 30.36 -25.85 -33.45
C ARG A 407 30.39 -27.29 -33.90
N ASN A 408 30.78 -28.20 -33.02
CA ASN A 408 30.93 -29.63 -33.32
C ASN A 408 29.69 -30.45 -32.99
N ALA A 409 28.62 -29.83 -32.51
CA ALA A 409 27.35 -30.52 -32.32
C ALA A 409 26.80 -31.00 -33.65
N LEU A 410 26.50 -32.28 -33.74
CA LEU A 410 25.98 -32.92 -34.95
C LEU A 410 24.47 -32.71 -35.03
N ILE A 411 23.99 -32.31 -36.21
CA ILE A 411 22.56 -32.16 -36.53
C ILE A 411 22.08 -33.47 -37.16
#